data_580bbda5362494279e912260c0c93e08
#
_entry.id   580bbda5362494279e912260c0c93e08
#
_cell.length_a   1.000
_cell.length_b   1.000
_cell.length_c   1.000
_cell.angle_alpha   90.00
_cell.angle_beta   90.00
_cell.angle_gamma   90.00
#
_symmetry.space_group_name_H-M   'P 1'
#
loop_
_entity.id
_entity.type
_entity.pdbx_description
1 polymer ?
#
loop_
_entity_poly.entity_id
_entity_poly.type
_entity_poly.pdbx_seq_one_letter_code
_entity_poly.pdbx_strand_id
1 'polypeptide(L)'
;MSYHANPTKDANLIDVNIPCTRADVLHQCDIMEDVAIAYGFNKLPRVFPGQSGTIAQPLAVNKLTDILRLEAAMAGWSEVMPLILCSLDENFGWLNREDDGKTAVRLANPKTAEYQVVRTTLLPGLLKTIRENKHHSVPIKIFEVSDVAFKAPDLERKSRNERHFAAAWYGKTSGFEIVHGLLDRLMLMLKGAFVTHEEGLELGGNKNAKSIEYWIEKVDDPTFFPGHAASIHVRVDGKEHTLGVFGILHPTVLEKFELKYPVSTLEMNIEVFL
;
A
#
# COMPACT_ATOMS: atom_id res chain seq x y z
N MET A 1 -45.45 -6.89 7.15
CA MET A 1 -44.26 -6.06 7.54
C MET A 1 -44.63 -4.74 8.21
N SER A 2 -45.79 -4.19 7.98
CA SER A 2 -46.32 -3.01 8.65
C SER A 2 -45.46 -1.72 8.51
N TYR A 3 -44.67 -1.61 7.44
CA TYR A 3 -43.94 -0.38 7.11
C TYR A 3 -44.86 0.61 6.37
N HIS A 4 -44.64 1.90 6.60
CA HIS A 4 -45.18 2.97 5.77
C HIS A 4 -44.08 3.57 4.91
N ALA A 5 -44.20 3.40 3.60
CA ALA A 5 -43.23 3.93 2.64
C ALA A 5 -43.80 5.14 1.93
N ASN A 6 -43.07 6.25 1.92
CA ASN A 6 -43.44 7.49 1.24
C ASN A 6 -42.37 7.83 0.19
N PRO A 7 -42.75 8.15 -1.05
CA PRO A 7 -41.81 8.65 -2.01
C PRO A 7 -41.26 10.02 -1.58
N THR A 8 -39.96 10.24 -1.74
CA THR A 8 -39.32 11.52 -1.49
C THR A 8 -39.31 12.40 -2.75
N LYS A 9 -38.81 13.61 -2.65
CA LYS A 9 -38.59 14.48 -3.83
C LYS A 9 -37.46 13.94 -4.73
N ASP A 10 -36.55 13.15 -4.18
CA ASP A 10 -35.54 12.43 -4.95
C ASP A 10 -36.10 11.08 -5.38
N ALA A 11 -36.17 10.84 -6.69
CA ALA A 11 -36.70 9.62 -7.26
C ALA A 11 -35.94 8.33 -6.86
N ASN A 12 -34.71 8.48 -6.34
CA ASN A 12 -33.86 7.37 -5.89
C ASN A 12 -34.01 7.07 -4.38
N LEU A 13 -34.79 7.86 -3.65
CA LEU A 13 -34.94 7.71 -2.20
C LEU A 13 -36.40 7.46 -1.84
N ILE A 14 -36.60 6.59 -0.85
CA ILE A 14 -37.92 6.29 -0.27
C ILE A 14 -37.79 6.41 1.24
N ASP A 15 -38.63 7.22 1.85
CA ASP A 15 -38.73 7.28 3.31
C ASP A 15 -39.60 6.11 3.82
N VAL A 16 -39.03 5.32 4.74
CA VAL A 16 -39.71 4.18 5.33
C VAL A 16 -39.82 4.37 6.83
N ASN A 17 -41.07 4.48 7.32
CA ASN A 17 -41.38 4.49 8.75
C ASN A 17 -41.46 3.08 9.30
N ILE A 18 -40.63 2.77 10.28
CA ILE A 18 -40.51 1.47 10.94
C ILE A 18 -41.36 1.53 12.24
N PRO A 19 -42.31 0.62 12.44
CA PRO A 19 -43.09 0.58 13.66
C PRO A 19 -42.22 0.13 14.85
N CYS A 20 -42.55 0.60 16.05
CA CYS A 20 -41.84 0.23 17.28
C CYS A 20 -41.86 -1.27 17.61
N THR A 21 -42.76 -2.02 17.00
CA THR A 21 -42.85 -3.49 17.11
C THR A 21 -41.74 -4.23 16.35
N ARG A 22 -40.99 -3.53 15.48
CA ARG A 22 -39.88 -4.07 14.69
C ARG A 22 -38.54 -3.45 15.15
N ALA A 23 -38.20 -3.74 16.42
CA ALA A 23 -36.96 -3.29 17.02
C ALA A 23 -35.68 -3.93 16.40
N ASP A 24 -35.87 -4.95 15.58
CA ASP A 24 -34.84 -5.67 14.84
C ASP A 24 -34.31 -4.90 13.61
N VAL A 25 -35.13 -3.96 13.10
CA VAL A 25 -34.77 -3.20 11.88
C VAL A 25 -34.01 -1.94 12.24
N LEU A 26 -32.70 -1.97 12.05
CA LEU A 26 -31.77 -0.90 12.41
C LEU A 26 -31.09 -0.24 11.20
N HIS A 27 -31.09 -0.90 10.05
CA HIS A 27 -30.41 -0.45 8.85
C HIS A 27 -31.24 -0.70 7.60
N GLN A 28 -30.95 0.02 6.52
CA GLN A 28 -31.65 -0.15 5.24
C GLN A 28 -31.59 -1.58 4.69
N CYS A 29 -30.51 -2.35 5.00
CA CYS A 29 -30.38 -3.73 4.54
C CYS A 29 -31.45 -4.65 5.18
N ASP A 30 -31.90 -4.37 6.38
CA ASP A 30 -32.98 -5.14 7.05
C ASP A 30 -34.29 -4.94 6.31
N ILE A 31 -34.57 -3.71 5.84
CA ILE A 31 -35.74 -3.41 5.00
C ILE A 31 -35.63 -4.10 3.64
N MET A 32 -34.40 -4.09 3.04
CA MET A 32 -34.18 -4.78 1.77
C MET A 32 -34.44 -6.28 1.88
N GLU A 33 -34.03 -6.91 2.97
CA GLU A 33 -34.29 -8.33 3.23
C GLU A 33 -35.81 -8.60 3.33
N ASP A 34 -36.53 -7.82 4.11
CA ASP A 34 -37.97 -7.94 4.27
C ASP A 34 -38.71 -7.74 2.93
N VAL A 35 -38.29 -6.77 2.13
CA VAL A 35 -38.84 -6.53 0.79
C VAL A 35 -38.54 -7.72 -0.13
N ALA A 36 -37.33 -8.26 -0.10
CA ALA A 36 -36.93 -9.41 -0.90
C ALA A 36 -37.74 -10.68 -0.53
N ILE A 37 -38.00 -10.88 0.77
CA ILE A 37 -38.84 -11.97 1.25
C ILE A 37 -40.30 -11.81 0.73
N ALA A 38 -40.84 -10.60 0.83
CA ALA A 38 -42.20 -10.32 0.37
C ALA A 38 -42.37 -10.43 -1.15
N TYR A 39 -41.40 -9.96 -1.89
CA TYR A 39 -41.35 -10.08 -3.34
C TYR A 39 -41.17 -11.55 -3.78
N GLY A 40 -40.36 -12.29 -3.06
CA GLY A 40 -39.97 -13.67 -3.30
C GLY A 40 -38.61 -13.80 -3.94
N PHE A 41 -37.65 -14.36 -3.20
CA PHE A 41 -36.26 -14.55 -3.69
C PHE A 41 -36.18 -15.31 -5.01
N ASN A 42 -37.08 -16.25 -5.27
CA ASN A 42 -37.08 -17.01 -6.53
C ASN A 42 -37.48 -16.18 -7.76
N LYS A 43 -38.06 -15.01 -7.55
CA LYS A 43 -38.42 -14.07 -8.63
C LYS A 43 -37.27 -13.11 -8.98
N LEU A 44 -36.25 -13.02 -8.12
CA LEU A 44 -35.10 -12.18 -8.38
C LEU A 44 -34.29 -12.73 -9.56
N PRO A 45 -33.88 -11.89 -10.49
CA PRO A 45 -33.07 -12.34 -11.62
C PRO A 45 -31.71 -12.83 -11.13
N ARG A 46 -31.28 -14.01 -11.59
CA ARG A 46 -29.95 -14.55 -11.35
C ARG A 46 -29.02 -14.06 -12.46
N VAL A 47 -28.31 -13.01 -12.19
CA VAL A 47 -27.34 -12.42 -13.13
C VAL A 47 -25.94 -12.48 -12.53
N PHE A 48 -24.94 -12.62 -13.39
CA PHE A 48 -23.56 -12.42 -12.94
C PHE A 48 -23.34 -10.95 -12.56
N PRO A 49 -22.53 -10.67 -11.50
CA PRO A 49 -22.10 -9.30 -11.23
C PRO A 49 -21.51 -8.71 -12.51
N GLY A 50 -21.84 -7.48 -12.83
CA GLY A 50 -21.33 -6.82 -14.03
C GLY A 50 -19.81 -6.67 -14.00
N GLN A 51 -19.32 -5.44 -14.03
CA GLN A 51 -17.87 -5.17 -14.07
C GLN A 51 -17.12 -5.48 -12.74
N SER A 52 -17.85 -5.71 -11.64
CA SER A 52 -17.24 -6.01 -10.34
C SER A 52 -16.79 -7.46 -10.16
N GLY A 53 -17.24 -8.37 -11.03
CA GLY A 53 -16.89 -9.79 -10.95
C GLY A 53 -15.65 -10.13 -11.78
N THR A 54 -14.73 -10.91 -11.21
CA THR A 54 -13.55 -11.39 -11.95
C THR A 54 -13.76 -12.69 -12.70
N ILE A 55 -14.87 -13.41 -12.44
CA ILE A 55 -15.19 -14.72 -13.03
C ILE A 55 -14.00 -15.68 -12.99
N ALA A 56 -13.47 -15.94 -11.78
CA ALA A 56 -12.32 -16.79 -11.50
C ALA A 56 -10.96 -16.27 -12.08
N GLN A 57 -10.91 -15.05 -12.61
CA GLN A 57 -9.65 -14.42 -12.95
C GLN A 57 -9.09 -13.65 -11.73
N PRO A 58 -7.78 -13.68 -11.48
CA PRO A 58 -7.19 -12.89 -10.42
C PRO A 58 -7.33 -11.39 -10.73
N LEU A 59 -7.52 -10.58 -9.70
CA LEU A 59 -7.42 -9.13 -9.83
C LEU A 59 -6.04 -8.73 -10.33
N ALA A 60 -5.97 -7.71 -11.20
CA ALA A 60 -4.71 -7.27 -11.81
C ALA A 60 -3.64 -6.95 -10.73
N VAL A 61 -4.03 -6.26 -9.64
CA VAL A 61 -3.14 -5.96 -8.52
C VAL A 61 -2.57 -7.23 -7.87
N ASN A 62 -3.37 -8.27 -7.69
CA ASN A 62 -2.90 -9.53 -7.10
C ASN A 62 -1.96 -10.28 -8.04
N LYS A 63 -2.27 -10.29 -9.35
CA LYS A 63 -1.38 -10.88 -10.35
C LYS A 63 -0.02 -10.16 -10.40
N LEU A 64 -0.03 -8.82 -10.37
CA LEU A 64 1.20 -8.03 -10.31
C LEU A 64 1.98 -8.33 -9.03
N THR A 65 1.30 -8.40 -7.88
CA THR A 65 1.90 -8.79 -6.61
C THR A 65 2.62 -10.13 -6.70
N ASP A 66 1.96 -11.17 -7.23
CA ASP A 66 2.55 -12.51 -7.35
C ASP A 66 3.78 -12.54 -8.28
N ILE A 67 3.76 -11.75 -9.34
CA ILE A 67 4.91 -11.61 -10.24
C ILE A 67 6.09 -10.96 -9.51
N LEU A 68 5.87 -9.85 -8.80
CA LEU A 68 6.92 -9.14 -8.06
C LEU A 68 7.49 -10.00 -6.92
N ARG A 69 6.64 -10.73 -6.21
CA ARG A 69 7.05 -11.66 -5.15
C ARG A 69 7.98 -12.74 -5.69
N LEU A 70 7.59 -13.36 -6.79
CA LEU A 70 8.40 -14.41 -7.43
C LEU A 70 9.74 -13.83 -7.90
N GLU A 71 9.74 -12.66 -8.53
CA GLU A 71 10.94 -12.04 -9.06
C GLU A 71 11.93 -11.65 -7.96
N ALA A 72 11.45 -11.09 -6.85
CA ALA A 72 12.29 -10.77 -5.68
C ALA A 72 12.85 -12.05 -5.02
N ALA A 73 12.04 -13.10 -4.89
CA ALA A 73 12.48 -14.38 -4.35
C ALA A 73 13.56 -15.02 -5.24
N MET A 74 13.40 -14.97 -6.55
CA MET A 74 14.40 -15.46 -7.53
C MET A 74 15.68 -14.63 -7.52
N ALA A 75 15.62 -13.37 -7.06
CA ALA A 75 16.79 -12.52 -6.81
C ALA A 75 17.51 -12.85 -5.49
N GLY A 76 17.04 -13.85 -4.75
CA GLY A 76 17.65 -14.31 -3.49
C GLY A 76 17.24 -13.46 -2.28
N TRP A 77 16.05 -12.86 -2.30
CA TRP A 77 15.44 -12.18 -1.18
C TRP A 77 14.39 -13.08 -0.52
N SER A 78 14.23 -12.95 0.80
CA SER A 78 13.25 -13.72 1.56
C SER A 78 12.01 -12.88 1.81
N GLU A 79 10.84 -13.42 1.46
CA GLU A 79 9.57 -12.76 1.75
C GLU A 79 9.25 -12.84 3.24
N VAL A 80 8.72 -11.74 3.78
CA VAL A 80 8.22 -11.67 5.15
C VAL A 80 6.82 -11.05 5.16
N MET A 81 6.04 -11.38 6.19
CA MET A 81 4.68 -10.87 6.39
C MET A 81 4.53 -10.31 7.81
N PRO A 82 5.05 -9.11 8.07
CA PRO A 82 4.87 -8.43 9.34
C PRO A 82 3.42 -8.04 9.60
N LEU A 83 3.13 -7.64 10.85
CA LEU A 83 1.81 -7.16 11.23
C LEU A 83 1.47 -5.83 10.55
N ILE A 84 0.19 -5.65 10.23
CA ILE A 84 -0.34 -4.43 9.61
C ILE A 84 -0.45 -3.29 10.62
N LEU A 85 -0.68 -3.61 11.89
CA LEU A 85 -0.75 -2.65 12.97
C LEU A 85 0.62 -2.41 13.58
N CYS A 86 0.89 -1.16 13.91
CA CYS A 86 2.13 -0.74 14.57
C CYS A 86 1.84 0.40 15.57
N SER A 87 2.85 0.77 16.35
CA SER A 87 2.77 1.95 17.19
C SER A 87 2.88 3.23 16.37
N LEU A 88 2.42 4.33 16.93
CA LEU A 88 2.57 5.64 16.32
C LEU A 88 4.05 6.02 16.16
N ASP A 89 4.84 5.71 17.18
CA ASP A 89 6.26 5.98 17.18
C ASP A 89 7.01 5.20 16.09
N GLU A 90 6.70 3.91 15.91
CA GLU A 90 7.28 3.08 14.85
C GLU A 90 6.94 3.61 13.46
N ASN A 91 5.70 4.09 13.27
CA ASN A 91 5.23 4.57 11.98
C ASN A 91 5.80 5.94 11.60
N PHE A 92 6.15 6.77 12.57
CA PHE A 92 6.62 8.14 12.36
C PHE A 92 7.94 8.46 13.07
N GLY A 93 7.92 8.63 14.38
CA GLY A 93 9.06 9.17 15.14
C GLY A 93 10.34 8.33 15.03
N TRP A 94 10.23 7.00 14.97
CA TRP A 94 11.38 6.12 14.79
C TRP A 94 11.96 6.16 13.38
N LEU A 95 11.16 6.60 12.42
CA LEU A 95 11.61 6.87 11.04
C LEU A 95 12.04 8.33 10.84
N ASN A 96 12.21 9.11 11.92
CA ASN A 96 12.47 10.56 11.89
C ASN A 96 11.41 11.37 11.13
N ARG A 97 10.16 10.86 11.09
CA ARG A 97 9.02 11.53 10.47
C ARG A 97 8.12 12.13 11.55
N GLU A 98 7.47 13.23 11.23
CA GLU A 98 6.46 13.83 12.10
C GLU A 98 5.06 13.28 11.77
N ASP A 99 4.28 13.01 12.82
CA ASP A 99 2.88 12.64 12.67
C ASP A 99 2.02 13.91 12.50
N ASP A 100 1.45 14.08 11.33
CA ASP A 100 0.56 15.19 10.99
C ASP A 100 -0.87 15.05 11.56
N GLY A 101 -1.17 13.91 12.20
CA GLY A 101 -2.51 13.57 12.70
C GLY A 101 -3.57 13.30 11.61
N LYS A 102 -3.22 13.45 10.33
CA LYS A 102 -4.15 13.40 9.20
C LYS A 102 -3.91 12.21 8.27
N THR A 103 -2.69 11.69 8.23
CA THR A 103 -2.29 10.64 7.29
C THR A 103 -2.67 9.25 7.76
N ALA A 104 -2.32 8.87 8.99
CA ALA A 104 -2.50 7.51 9.49
C ALA A 104 -3.92 7.23 9.99
N VAL A 105 -4.44 6.05 9.66
CA VAL A 105 -5.69 5.54 10.24
C VAL A 105 -5.40 5.03 11.65
N ARG A 106 -6.06 5.62 12.65
CA ARG A 106 -5.89 5.29 14.07
C ARG A 106 -7.03 4.41 14.56
N LEU A 107 -6.71 3.41 15.37
CA LEU A 107 -7.71 2.59 16.04
C LEU A 107 -8.32 3.40 17.20
N ALA A 108 -9.64 3.34 17.32
CA ALA A 108 -10.35 4.03 18.42
C ALA A 108 -10.06 3.41 19.79
N ASN A 109 -9.85 2.09 19.81
CA ASN A 109 -9.60 1.36 21.07
C ASN A 109 -8.53 0.27 20.86
N PRO A 110 -7.25 0.64 20.75
CA PRO A 110 -6.18 -0.33 20.56
C PRO A 110 -5.98 -1.15 21.83
N LYS A 111 -5.72 -2.45 21.69
CA LYS A 111 -5.45 -3.34 22.81
C LYS A 111 -4.18 -2.96 23.57
N THR A 112 -3.16 -2.53 22.83
CA THR A 112 -1.86 -2.06 23.37
C THR A 112 -1.36 -0.88 22.56
N ALA A 113 -0.41 -0.12 23.12
CA ALA A 113 0.25 0.98 22.43
C ALA A 113 0.98 0.54 21.14
N GLU A 114 1.37 -0.74 21.05
CA GLU A 114 2.05 -1.31 19.87
C GLU A 114 1.14 -1.45 18.65
N TYR A 115 -0.20 -1.37 18.82
CA TYR A 115 -1.17 -1.58 17.74
C TYR A 115 -2.14 -0.40 17.59
N GLN A 116 -1.61 0.82 17.64
CA GLN A 116 -2.42 2.05 17.63
C GLN A 116 -2.87 2.49 16.25
N VAL A 117 -2.07 2.22 15.23
CA VAL A 117 -2.30 2.71 13.88
C VAL A 117 -2.15 1.62 12.84
N VAL A 118 -2.86 1.80 11.72
CA VAL A 118 -2.58 1.04 10.51
C VAL A 118 -1.36 1.66 9.85
N ARG A 119 -0.40 0.84 9.48
CA ARG A 119 0.87 1.27 8.88
C ARG A 119 0.66 2.10 7.61
N THR A 120 1.43 3.17 7.47
CA THR A 120 1.49 4.00 6.26
C THR A 120 2.72 3.70 5.39
N THR A 121 3.60 2.81 5.86
CA THR A 121 4.83 2.37 5.22
C THR A 121 5.14 0.94 5.67
N LEU A 122 5.81 0.16 4.84
CA LEU A 122 6.21 -1.22 5.15
C LEU A 122 7.52 -1.28 5.96
N LEU A 123 8.25 -0.17 6.05
CA LEU A 123 9.58 -0.12 6.69
C LEU A 123 9.60 -0.60 8.15
N PRO A 124 8.67 -0.17 9.05
CA PRO A 124 8.69 -0.62 10.43
C PRO A 124 8.59 -2.13 10.57
N GLY A 125 7.75 -2.77 9.76
CA GLY A 125 7.59 -4.22 9.74
C GLY A 125 8.88 -4.94 9.36
N LEU A 126 9.55 -4.48 8.30
CA LEU A 126 10.83 -5.02 7.85
C LEU A 126 11.93 -4.84 8.90
N LEU A 127 12.05 -3.65 9.48
CA LEU A 127 13.08 -3.34 10.48
C LEU A 127 12.89 -4.15 11.77
N LYS A 128 11.66 -4.29 12.24
CA LYS A 128 11.32 -5.17 13.37
C LYS A 128 11.64 -6.64 13.07
N THR A 129 11.35 -7.09 11.87
CA THR A 129 11.68 -8.46 11.45
C THR A 129 13.19 -8.70 11.48
N ILE A 130 14.00 -7.74 11.02
CA ILE A 130 15.46 -7.82 11.12
C ILE A 130 15.90 -7.84 12.59
N ARG A 131 15.34 -6.97 13.43
CA ARG A 131 15.65 -6.91 14.87
C ARG A 131 15.44 -8.25 15.57
N GLU A 132 14.30 -8.89 15.33
CA GLU A 132 13.98 -10.19 15.94
C GLU A 132 14.85 -11.34 15.38
N ASN A 133 15.43 -11.14 14.20
CA ASN A 133 16.25 -12.13 13.50
C ASN A 133 17.76 -11.76 13.46
N LYS A 134 18.21 -10.82 14.31
CA LYS A 134 19.61 -10.35 14.33
C LYS A 134 20.65 -11.41 14.69
N HIS A 135 20.23 -12.57 15.16
CA HIS A 135 21.08 -13.72 15.45
C HIS A 135 21.47 -14.52 14.18
N HIS A 136 20.77 -14.30 13.06
CA HIS A 136 21.15 -14.91 11.80
C HIS A 136 22.39 -14.25 11.21
N SER A 137 23.08 -15.02 10.33
CA SER A 137 24.25 -14.51 9.63
C SER A 137 23.87 -13.36 8.68
N VAL A 138 24.69 -12.33 8.64
CA VAL A 138 24.54 -11.25 7.64
C VAL A 138 25.22 -11.61 6.33
N PRO A 139 24.73 -11.14 5.17
CA PRO A 139 23.65 -10.18 5.02
C PRO A 139 22.25 -10.82 5.14
N ILE A 140 21.30 -10.07 5.74
CA ILE A 140 19.88 -10.41 5.72
C ILE A 140 19.22 -9.59 4.59
N LYS A 141 18.49 -10.29 3.72
CA LYS A 141 17.78 -9.70 2.58
C LYS A 141 16.32 -10.10 2.69
N ILE A 142 15.46 -9.17 3.01
CA ILE A 142 14.03 -9.41 3.16
C ILE A 142 13.20 -8.43 2.34
N PHE A 143 12.02 -8.85 1.93
CA PHE A 143 11.07 -8.02 1.22
C PHE A 143 9.62 -8.33 1.63
N GLU A 144 8.73 -7.43 1.34
CA GLU A 144 7.29 -7.55 1.52
C GLU A 144 6.56 -6.88 0.36
N VAL A 145 5.44 -7.46 -0.07
CA VAL A 145 4.50 -6.84 -1.01
C VAL A 145 3.12 -6.87 -0.38
N SER A 146 2.68 -5.75 0.15
CA SER A 146 1.44 -5.65 0.92
C SER A 146 0.83 -4.26 0.89
N ASP A 147 -0.36 -4.16 1.46
CA ASP A 147 -1.06 -2.89 1.57
C ASP A 147 -0.55 -2.04 2.75
N VAL A 148 -0.51 -0.75 2.50
CA VAL A 148 -0.49 0.32 3.49
C VAL A 148 -1.81 1.08 3.43
N ALA A 149 -2.17 1.84 4.47
CA ALA A 149 -3.44 2.53 4.51
C ALA A 149 -3.30 4.00 4.90
N PHE A 150 -4.06 4.84 4.22
CA PHE A 150 -4.10 6.28 4.44
C PHE A 150 -5.53 6.76 4.72
N LYS A 151 -5.67 7.81 5.52
CA LYS A 151 -6.94 8.55 5.60
C LYS A 151 -7.24 9.19 4.25
N ALA A 152 -8.48 9.09 3.82
CA ALA A 152 -8.99 9.70 2.61
C ALA A 152 -10.39 10.27 2.89
N PRO A 153 -10.49 11.46 3.49
CA PRO A 153 -11.75 12.03 3.96
C PRO A 153 -12.78 12.24 2.84
N ASP A 154 -12.32 12.34 1.61
CA ASP A 154 -13.17 12.55 0.43
C ASP A 154 -13.86 11.27 -0.06
N LEU A 155 -13.35 10.10 0.36
CA LEU A 155 -13.95 8.82 0.02
C LEU A 155 -15.04 8.45 1.04
N GLU A 156 -16.03 7.69 0.60
CA GLU A 156 -17.11 7.17 1.45
C GLU A 156 -16.55 6.43 2.69
N ARG A 157 -15.56 5.56 2.48
CA ARG A 157 -14.91 4.79 3.55
C ARG A 157 -13.94 5.59 4.42
N LYS A 158 -13.68 6.88 4.08
CA LYS A 158 -12.73 7.77 4.77
C LYS A 158 -11.30 7.25 4.82
N SER A 159 -11.00 6.19 4.09
CA SER A 159 -9.66 5.58 3.99
C SER A 159 -9.45 4.95 2.62
N ARG A 160 -8.17 4.82 2.23
CA ARG A 160 -7.74 4.09 1.03
C ARG A 160 -6.54 3.22 1.36
N ASN A 161 -6.44 2.10 0.68
CA ASN A 161 -5.25 1.26 0.69
C ASN A 161 -4.41 1.57 -0.55
N GLU A 162 -3.11 1.35 -0.43
CA GLU A 162 -2.17 1.36 -1.54
C GLU A 162 -1.29 0.12 -1.44
N ARG A 163 -1.06 -0.56 -2.56
CA ARG A 163 -0.17 -1.72 -2.62
C ARG A 163 1.27 -1.25 -2.83
N HIS A 164 2.12 -1.56 -1.84
CA HIS A 164 3.55 -1.24 -1.88
C HIS A 164 4.39 -2.51 -2.01
N PHE A 165 5.54 -2.36 -2.64
CA PHE A 165 6.68 -3.26 -2.54
C PHE A 165 7.72 -2.59 -1.66
N ALA A 166 8.26 -3.32 -0.68
CA ALA A 166 9.40 -2.83 0.10
C ALA A 166 10.43 -3.93 0.30
N ALA A 167 11.70 -3.54 0.36
CA ALA A 167 12.82 -4.43 0.62
C ALA A 167 13.82 -3.79 1.58
N ALA A 168 14.48 -4.62 2.38
CA ALA A 168 15.53 -4.18 3.31
C ALA A 168 16.73 -5.13 3.24
N TRP A 169 17.91 -4.55 3.01
CA TRP A 169 19.19 -5.24 3.08
C TRP A 169 19.91 -4.79 4.36
N TYR A 170 20.31 -5.74 5.19
CA TYR A 170 21.01 -5.50 6.45
C TYR A 170 22.33 -6.24 6.44
N GLY A 171 23.44 -5.54 6.63
CA GLY A 171 24.77 -6.15 6.59
C GLY A 171 25.88 -5.23 7.05
N LYS A 172 27.12 -5.74 6.98
CA LYS A 172 28.32 -5.00 7.42
C LYS A 172 28.68 -3.80 6.52
N THR A 173 28.19 -3.79 5.29
CA THR A 173 28.34 -2.68 4.32
C THR A 173 27.00 -1.98 4.13
N SER A 174 26.96 -0.87 3.41
CA SER A 174 25.71 -0.13 3.20
C SER A 174 24.67 -0.90 2.38
N GLY A 175 25.10 -1.68 1.39
CA GLY A 175 24.20 -2.43 0.50
C GLY A 175 23.34 -1.59 -0.43
N PHE A 176 23.62 -0.30 -0.59
CA PHE A 176 22.87 0.60 -1.47
C PHE A 176 22.80 0.06 -2.91
N GLU A 177 23.92 -0.38 -3.46
CA GLU A 177 24.01 -0.94 -4.82
C GLU A 177 23.19 -2.23 -4.98
N ILE A 178 23.06 -3.03 -3.91
CA ILE A 178 22.28 -4.27 -3.92
C ILE A 178 20.80 -3.97 -3.98
N VAL A 179 20.36 -2.97 -3.24
CA VAL A 179 18.95 -2.51 -3.25
C VAL A 179 18.62 -1.82 -4.57
N HIS A 180 19.55 -1.02 -5.12
CA HIS A 180 19.40 -0.43 -6.45
C HIS A 180 19.32 -1.52 -7.53
N GLY A 181 20.18 -2.53 -7.48
CA GLY A 181 20.10 -3.66 -8.41
C GLY A 181 18.80 -4.46 -8.32
N LEU A 182 18.17 -4.53 -7.13
CA LEU A 182 16.84 -5.11 -7.00
C LEU A 182 15.79 -4.21 -7.68
N LEU A 183 15.85 -2.89 -7.50
CA LEU A 183 14.99 -1.95 -8.20
C LEU A 183 15.08 -2.13 -9.72
N ASP A 184 16.30 -2.11 -10.27
CA ASP A 184 16.54 -2.30 -11.71
C ASP A 184 15.96 -3.60 -12.23
N ARG A 185 16.11 -4.68 -11.47
CA ARG A 185 15.55 -5.99 -11.83
C ARG A 185 14.03 -5.97 -11.86
N LEU A 186 13.38 -5.37 -10.87
CA LEU A 186 11.92 -5.23 -10.84
C LEU A 186 11.42 -4.36 -11.98
N MET A 187 12.08 -3.23 -12.25
CA MET A 187 11.72 -2.35 -13.36
C MET A 187 11.91 -3.03 -14.71
N LEU A 188 12.98 -3.80 -14.91
CA LEU A 188 13.18 -4.59 -16.12
C LEU A 188 12.05 -5.60 -16.35
N MET A 189 11.62 -6.28 -15.30
CA MET A 189 10.49 -7.21 -15.35
C MET A 189 9.18 -6.49 -15.72
N LEU A 190 8.98 -5.27 -15.23
CA LEU A 190 7.85 -4.39 -15.57
C LEU A 190 8.00 -3.73 -16.95
N LYS A 191 9.06 -4.07 -17.71
CA LYS A 191 9.42 -3.44 -19.00
C LYS A 191 9.75 -1.95 -18.90
N GLY A 192 10.18 -1.51 -17.74
CA GLY A 192 10.69 -0.15 -17.52
C GLY A 192 12.12 -0.02 -18.03
N ALA A 193 12.39 1.00 -18.82
CA ALA A 193 13.73 1.38 -19.26
C ALA A 193 14.29 2.47 -18.35
N PHE A 194 15.53 2.29 -17.87
CA PHE A 194 16.23 3.36 -17.15
C PHE A 194 16.61 4.47 -18.12
N VAL A 195 16.32 5.71 -17.73
CA VAL A 195 16.75 6.92 -18.46
C VAL A 195 17.47 7.85 -17.48
N THR A 196 18.38 8.67 -17.98
CA THR A 196 18.98 9.71 -17.15
C THR A 196 17.93 10.79 -16.84
N HIS A 197 18.11 11.53 -15.77
CA HIS A 197 17.21 12.63 -15.41
C HIS A 197 17.03 13.64 -16.55
N GLU A 198 18.11 13.98 -17.26
CA GLU A 198 18.12 14.89 -18.41
C GLU A 198 17.30 14.30 -19.57
N GLU A 199 17.53 13.04 -19.94
CA GLU A 199 16.76 12.33 -20.95
C GLU A 199 15.28 12.21 -20.56
N GLY A 200 14.98 11.96 -19.29
CA GLY A 200 13.62 11.91 -18.77
C GLY A 200 12.86 13.22 -18.97
N LEU A 201 13.53 14.36 -18.83
CA LEU A 201 12.95 15.69 -19.06
C LEU A 201 12.81 16.00 -20.55
N GLU A 202 13.77 15.59 -21.40
CA GLU A 202 13.76 15.87 -22.83
C GLU A 202 12.75 15.01 -23.62
N LEU A 203 12.53 13.75 -23.20
CA LEU A 203 11.62 12.80 -23.85
C LEU A 203 10.12 13.11 -23.64
N GLY A 204 9.77 14.15 -22.90
CA GLY A 204 8.39 14.62 -22.72
C GLY A 204 7.59 14.90 -24.00
N GLY A 205 8.19 14.67 -25.18
CA GLY A 205 7.60 14.89 -26.50
C GLY A 205 7.19 13.64 -27.28
N ASN A 206 7.59 12.44 -26.90
CA ASN A 206 7.27 11.26 -27.72
C ASN A 206 6.00 10.55 -27.22
N LYS A 207 4.85 11.09 -27.62
CA LYS A 207 3.50 10.61 -27.26
C LYS A 207 3.14 9.21 -27.80
N ASN A 208 4.02 8.55 -28.54
CA ASN A 208 3.75 7.27 -29.18
C ASN A 208 4.45 6.06 -28.52
N ALA A 209 5.23 6.24 -27.47
CA ALA A 209 5.91 5.14 -26.80
C ALA A 209 5.02 4.59 -25.65
N LYS A 210 4.47 3.40 -25.84
CA LYS A 210 3.94 2.54 -24.76
C LYS A 210 5.08 1.99 -23.87
N SER A 211 6.17 2.73 -23.71
CA SER A 211 7.32 2.33 -22.91
C SER A 211 7.22 2.97 -21.52
N ILE A 212 7.41 2.15 -20.53
CA ILE A 212 7.62 2.61 -19.15
C ILE A 212 9.07 3.08 -19.06
N GLU A 213 9.28 4.32 -18.66
CA GLU A 213 10.59 4.93 -18.44
C GLU A 213 10.72 5.29 -16.97
N TYR A 214 11.86 5.03 -16.35
CA TYR A 214 12.10 5.41 -14.97
C TYR A 214 13.46 6.06 -14.80
N TRP A 215 13.56 6.95 -13.83
CA TRP A 215 14.79 7.62 -13.39
C TRP A 215 14.80 7.81 -11.90
N ILE A 216 15.95 8.17 -11.37
CA ILE A 216 16.13 8.42 -9.95
C ILE A 216 16.63 9.85 -9.75
N GLU A 217 16.16 10.47 -8.68
CA GLU A 217 16.58 11.82 -8.29
C GLU A 217 17.02 11.83 -6.84
N LYS A 218 18.02 12.64 -6.55
CA LYS A 218 18.45 12.84 -5.17
C LYS A 218 17.28 13.42 -4.35
N VAL A 219 17.03 12.86 -3.19
CA VAL A 219 16.01 13.35 -2.26
C VAL A 219 16.61 13.52 -0.86
N ASP A 220 16.16 14.55 -0.16
CA ASP A 220 16.45 14.77 1.26
C ASP A 220 15.23 14.34 2.08
N ASP A 221 15.29 13.13 2.62
CA ASP A 221 14.29 12.54 3.51
C ASP A 221 14.97 12.20 4.85
N PRO A 222 14.45 12.67 5.99
CA PRO A 222 15.08 12.50 7.31
C PRO A 222 15.17 11.04 7.76
N THR A 223 14.43 10.13 7.14
CA THR A 223 14.52 8.68 7.37
C THR A 223 15.87 8.13 6.92
N PHE A 224 16.49 8.76 5.95
CA PHE A 224 17.72 8.29 5.32
C PHE A 224 18.94 9.12 5.71
N PHE A 225 20.10 8.53 5.50
CA PHE A 225 21.37 9.22 5.72
C PHE A 225 21.56 10.34 4.68
N PRO A 226 21.91 11.57 5.09
CA PRO A 226 22.01 12.71 4.18
C PRO A 226 22.86 12.43 2.95
N GLY A 227 22.30 12.70 1.77
CA GLY A 227 22.96 12.47 0.49
C GLY A 227 23.01 11.02 0.01
N HIS A 228 22.35 10.09 0.72
CA HIS A 228 22.32 8.66 0.38
C HIS A 228 20.90 8.14 0.20
N ALA A 229 20.03 8.97 -0.33
CA ALA A 229 18.67 8.60 -0.71
C ALA A 229 18.32 9.14 -2.09
N ALA A 230 17.50 8.40 -2.80
CA ALA A 230 16.95 8.80 -4.09
C ALA A 230 15.47 8.47 -4.18
N SER A 231 14.70 9.40 -4.74
CA SER A 231 13.33 9.18 -5.15
C SER A 231 13.29 8.46 -6.50
N ILE A 232 12.30 7.62 -6.68
CA ILE A 232 12.08 6.83 -7.88
C ILE A 232 10.92 7.46 -8.64
N HIS A 233 11.19 7.86 -9.86
CA HIS A 233 10.21 8.44 -10.76
C HIS A 233 9.96 7.51 -11.94
N VAL A 234 8.73 7.50 -12.41
CA VAL A 234 8.34 6.71 -13.59
C VAL A 234 7.42 7.51 -14.48
N ARG A 235 7.54 7.30 -15.75
CA ARG A 235 6.58 7.76 -16.76
C ARG A 235 5.84 6.58 -17.35
N VAL A 236 4.53 6.56 -17.16
CA VAL A 236 3.62 5.54 -17.70
C VAL A 236 2.55 6.26 -18.53
N ASP A 237 2.37 5.86 -19.79
CA ASP A 237 1.41 6.47 -20.71
C ASP A 237 1.51 8.00 -20.77
N GLY A 238 2.73 8.53 -20.71
CA GLY A 238 3.02 9.98 -20.78
C GLY A 238 2.73 10.76 -19.49
N LYS A 239 2.35 10.09 -18.40
CA LYS A 239 2.16 10.70 -17.07
C LYS A 239 3.32 10.34 -16.16
N GLU A 240 3.79 11.33 -15.42
CA GLU A 240 4.85 11.16 -14.45
C GLU A 240 4.28 10.85 -13.06
N HIS A 241 4.92 9.89 -12.40
CA HIS A 241 4.58 9.48 -11.04
C HIS A 241 5.85 9.31 -10.22
N THR A 242 5.79 9.70 -8.96
CA THR A 242 6.80 9.33 -7.97
C THR A 242 6.36 8.03 -7.33
N LEU A 243 7.16 6.97 -7.52
CA LEU A 243 6.84 5.64 -6.98
C LEU A 243 7.18 5.52 -5.51
N GLY A 244 8.29 6.08 -5.09
CA GLY A 244 8.78 5.91 -3.73
C GLY A 244 10.23 6.36 -3.56
N VAL A 245 10.87 5.81 -2.54
CA VAL A 245 12.24 6.20 -2.15
C VAL A 245 13.04 4.96 -1.80
N PHE A 246 14.34 5.01 -2.12
CA PHE A 246 15.32 4.04 -1.63
C PHE A 246 16.57 4.74 -1.13
N GLY A 247 17.28 4.11 -0.21
CA GLY A 247 18.48 4.70 0.35
C GLY A 247 19.02 3.97 1.57
N ILE A 248 20.06 4.53 2.16
CA ILE A 248 20.69 4.06 3.39
C ILE A 248 19.96 4.73 4.56
N LEU A 249 19.46 3.95 5.51
CA LEU A 249 18.75 4.50 6.68
C LEU A 249 19.67 5.34 7.57
N HIS A 250 19.09 6.38 8.17
CA HIS A 250 19.79 7.25 9.10
C HIS A 250 20.19 6.47 10.37
N PRO A 251 21.38 6.71 10.96
CA PRO A 251 21.83 6.03 12.18
C PRO A 251 20.84 6.12 13.36
N THR A 252 20.14 7.23 13.52
CA THR A 252 19.11 7.39 14.55
C THR A 252 17.92 6.46 14.36
N VAL A 253 17.55 6.12 13.11
CA VAL A 253 16.54 5.13 12.80
C VAL A 253 17.03 3.74 13.21
N LEU A 254 18.28 3.41 12.86
CA LEU A 254 18.89 2.13 13.24
C LEU A 254 18.93 1.94 14.75
N GLU A 255 19.30 2.99 15.50
CA GLU A 255 19.33 2.98 16.96
C GLU A 255 17.96 2.70 17.55
N LYS A 256 16.91 3.36 17.05
CA LYS A 256 15.53 3.17 17.52
C LYS A 256 15.00 1.76 17.26
N PHE A 257 15.38 1.15 16.14
CA PHE A 257 15.05 -0.25 15.86
C PHE A 257 16.09 -1.25 16.40
N GLU A 258 17.08 -0.82 17.19
CA GLU A 258 18.11 -1.66 17.82
C GLU A 258 18.95 -2.47 16.81
N LEU A 259 19.25 -1.86 15.66
CA LEU A 259 20.01 -2.47 14.57
C LEU A 259 21.47 -2.01 14.60
N LYS A 260 22.40 -2.99 14.61
CA LYS A 260 23.83 -2.74 14.76
C LYS A 260 24.54 -2.35 13.46
N TYR A 261 24.09 -2.89 12.34
CA TYR A 261 24.71 -2.71 11.05
C TYR A 261 23.88 -1.78 10.16
N PRO A 262 24.48 -1.20 9.10
CA PRO A 262 23.73 -0.43 8.11
C PRO A 262 22.57 -1.20 7.50
N VAL A 263 21.51 -0.47 7.19
CA VAL A 263 20.36 -0.98 6.43
C VAL A 263 20.14 -0.08 5.23
N SER A 264 20.01 -0.67 4.06
CA SER A 264 19.47 0.01 2.88
C SER A 264 18.08 -0.52 2.59
N THR A 265 17.17 0.38 2.29
CA THR A 265 15.77 0.05 2.03
C THR A 265 15.29 0.62 0.71
N LEU A 266 14.30 -0.04 0.14
CA LEU A 266 13.52 0.39 -1.00
C LEU A 266 12.05 0.29 -0.60
N GLU A 267 11.25 1.31 -0.86
CA GLU A 267 9.79 1.22 -0.80
C GLU A 267 9.18 1.96 -1.98
N MET A 268 8.24 1.31 -2.69
CA MET A 268 7.57 1.89 -3.84
C MET A 268 6.10 1.45 -3.94
N ASN A 269 5.24 2.35 -4.37
CA ASN A 269 3.86 2.06 -4.75
C ASN A 269 3.85 1.35 -6.11
N ILE A 270 3.21 0.18 -6.18
CA ILE A 270 3.17 -0.62 -7.41
C ILE A 270 1.86 -0.46 -8.21
N GLU A 271 0.86 0.23 -7.67
CA GLU A 271 -0.43 0.39 -8.35
C GLU A 271 -0.36 1.27 -9.60
N VAL A 272 0.69 2.06 -9.73
CA VAL A 272 0.95 2.90 -10.93
C VAL A 272 1.10 2.07 -12.21
N PHE A 273 1.42 0.78 -12.09
CA PHE A 273 1.61 -0.15 -13.22
C PHE A 273 0.34 -0.94 -13.60
N LEU A 274 -0.82 -0.60 -13.04
CA LEU A 274 -2.09 -1.30 -13.27
C LEU A 274 -2.96 -0.71 -14.38
#